data_87a11e07d165a86c0d4582f65b8d90a2
#
_entry.id   87a11e07d165a86c0d4582f65b8d90a2
#
_cell.length_a   1.000
_cell.length_b   1.000
_cell.length_c   1.000
_cell.angle_alpha   90.00
_cell.angle_beta   90.00
_cell.angle_gamma   90.00
#
_symmetry.space_group_name_H-M   'P 1'
#
loop_
_entity.id
_entity.type
_entity.pdbx_description
1 polymer ?
#
loop_
_entity_poly.entity_id
_entity_poly.type
_entity_poly.pdbx_seq_one_letter_code
_entity_poly.pdbx_strand_id
1 'polypeptide(L)'
;MGKHTSYKPFLTGQNILFDWGFLQHLFVNAGMEEDLYSLFQGSKDLRGNFIPLLYDTLTLSRMALCNDPSMTTYKLENICEKLKIELVDAHSSMADVEATCGVFSVLTSRMRAMTDVDPSAFVQEGEKFREHFKI
;
A
#
# COMPACT_ATOMS: atom_id res chain seq x y z
N MET A 1 -19.08 -29.13 10.18
CA MET A 1 -17.94 -28.82 9.32
C MET A 1 -18.02 -27.35 8.90
N GLY A 2 -17.11 -26.55 9.40
CA GLY A 2 -17.05 -25.15 9.02
C GLY A 2 -16.77 -25.02 7.52
N LYS A 3 -17.57 -24.21 6.82
CA LYS A 3 -17.22 -23.77 5.47
C LYS A 3 -15.90 -22.98 5.61
N HIS A 4 -14.80 -23.56 5.16
CA HIS A 4 -13.58 -22.80 4.95
C HIS A 4 -13.87 -21.79 3.85
N THR A 5 -14.26 -20.58 4.23
CA THR A 5 -14.23 -19.45 3.35
C THR A 5 -12.74 -19.18 3.10
N SER A 6 -12.23 -19.68 1.98
CA SER A 6 -10.88 -19.35 1.55
C SER A 6 -10.86 -17.88 1.15
N TYR A 7 -10.40 -17.04 2.07
CA TYR A 7 -10.12 -15.65 1.76
C TYR A 7 -8.94 -15.62 0.80
N LYS A 8 -9.17 -15.10 -0.39
CA LYS A 8 -8.07 -14.84 -1.31
C LYS A 8 -7.25 -13.68 -0.77
N PRO A 9 -5.92 -13.79 -0.76
CA PRO A 9 -5.07 -12.70 -0.33
C PRO A 9 -5.08 -11.53 -1.33
N PHE A 10 -4.73 -10.36 -0.86
CA PHE A 10 -4.34 -9.24 -1.68
C PHE A 10 -2.81 -9.08 -1.61
N LEU A 11 -2.24 -8.41 -2.59
CA LEU A 11 -0.81 -8.13 -2.64
C LEU A 11 -0.51 -6.76 -2.03
N THR A 12 0.53 -6.73 -1.21
CA THR A 12 1.08 -5.50 -0.64
C THR A 12 2.57 -5.45 -0.90
N GLY A 13 3.08 -4.29 -1.27
CA GLY A 13 4.50 -4.12 -1.47
C GLY A 13 4.88 -2.68 -1.76
N GLN A 14 6.17 -2.43 -1.76
CA GLN A 14 6.76 -1.15 -2.16
C GLN A 14 6.81 -1.11 -3.69
N ASN A 15 6.05 -0.21 -4.31
CA ASN A 15 5.89 -0.14 -5.77
C ASN A 15 5.35 -1.46 -6.36
N ILE A 16 4.31 -1.99 -5.74
CA ILE A 16 3.78 -3.33 -6.01
C ILE A 16 3.28 -3.54 -7.44
N LEU A 17 2.87 -2.47 -8.12
CA LEU A 17 2.41 -2.58 -9.50
C LEU A 17 3.51 -3.10 -10.44
N PHE A 18 4.76 -2.76 -10.16
CA PHE A 18 5.91 -3.27 -10.88
C PHE A 18 6.04 -4.79 -10.71
N ASP A 19 5.96 -5.28 -9.47
CA ASP A 19 6.04 -6.72 -9.17
C ASP A 19 4.86 -7.49 -9.75
N TRP A 20 3.68 -6.92 -9.70
CA TRP A 20 2.50 -7.50 -10.32
C TRP A 20 2.66 -7.64 -11.83
N GLY A 21 3.14 -6.61 -12.50
CA GLY A 21 3.39 -6.64 -13.94
C GLY A 21 4.39 -7.73 -14.33
N PHE A 22 5.41 -7.92 -13.52
CA PHE A 22 6.41 -8.98 -13.73
C PHE A 22 5.80 -10.38 -13.56
N LEU A 23 5.04 -10.60 -12.48
CA LEU A 23 4.30 -11.86 -12.25
C LEU A 23 3.33 -12.15 -13.38
N GLN A 24 2.56 -11.17 -13.80
CA GLN A 24 1.60 -11.30 -14.89
C GLN A 24 2.29 -11.71 -16.19
N HIS A 25 3.40 -11.08 -16.50
CA HIS A 25 4.18 -11.41 -17.69
C HIS A 25 4.66 -12.88 -17.68
N LEU A 26 5.16 -13.35 -16.54
CA LEU A 26 5.60 -14.74 -16.38
C LEU A 26 4.45 -15.74 -16.61
N PHE A 27 3.29 -15.49 -15.98
CA PHE A 27 2.15 -16.39 -16.07
C PHE A 27 1.49 -16.35 -17.45
N VAL A 28 1.41 -15.19 -18.08
CA VAL A 28 0.91 -15.06 -19.47
C VAL A 28 1.80 -15.84 -20.43
N ASN A 29 3.11 -15.71 -20.30
CA ASN A 29 4.07 -16.45 -21.14
C ASN A 29 3.98 -17.97 -20.95
N ALA A 30 3.57 -18.41 -19.77
CA ALA A 30 3.36 -19.83 -19.47
C ALA A 30 1.96 -20.33 -19.85
N GLY A 31 1.06 -19.43 -20.31
CA GLY A 31 -0.34 -19.77 -20.58
C GLY A 31 -1.15 -20.07 -19.33
N MET A 32 -0.75 -19.50 -18.18
CA MET A 32 -1.31 -19.79 -16.86
C MET A 32 -1.90 -18.53 -16.20
N GLU A 33 -2.28 -17.54 -16.97
CA GLU A 33 -2.83 -16.28 -16.44
C GLU A 33 -4.07 -16.46 -15.56
N GLU A 34 -4.97 -17.37 -15.92
CA GLU A 34 -6.16 -17.65 -15.13
C GLU A 34 -5.82 -18.28 -13.77
N ASP A 35 -4.76 -19.08 -13.70
CA ASP A 35 -4.27 -19.63 -12.44
C ASP A 35 -3.78 -18.52 -11.51
N LEU A 36 -3.04 -17.55 -12.05
CA LEU A 36 -2.59 -16.37 -11.29
C LEU A 36 -3.77 -15.58 -10.75
N TYR A 37 -4.73 -15.26 -11.62
CA TYR A 37 -5.88 -14.41 -11.26
C TYR A 37 -6.78 -15.08 -10.21
N SER A 38 -6.85 -16.40 -10.22
CA SER A 38 -7.62 -17.16 -9.24
C SER A 38 -7.05 -17.11 -7.83
N LEU A 39 -5.77 -16.78 -7.68
CA LEU A 39 -5.08 -16.77 -6.38
C LEU A 39 -5.35 -15.51 -5.56
N PHE A 40 -5.65 -14.40 -6.20
CA PHE A 40 -5.68 -13.08 -5.55
C PHE A 40 -7.05 -12.41 -5.64
N GLN A 41 -7.32 -11.55 -4.68
CA GLN A 41 -8.48 -10.67 -4.74
C GLN A 41 -8.33 -9.68 -5.89
N GLY A 42 -9.42 -9.43 -6.56
CA GLY A 42 -9.47 -8.48 -7.65
C GLY A 42 -10.86 -8.41 -8.26
N SER A 43 -10.97 -7.64 -9.31
CA SER A 43 -12.19 -7.45 -10.09
C SER A 43 -11.87 -7.53 -11.57
N LYS A 44 -12.90 -7.45 -12.41
CA LYS A 44 -12.71 -7.34 -13.85
C LYS A 44 -13.16 -5.96 -14.31
N ASP A 45 -12.42 -5.37 -15.25
CA ASP A 45 -12.83 -4.14 -15.89
C ASP A 45 -13.92 -4.41 -16.96
N LEU A 46 -14.37 -3.35 -17.62
CA LEU A 46 -15.40 -3.46 -18.67
C LEU A 46 -14.96 -4.30 -19.87
N ARG A 47 -13.67 -4.49 -20.06
CA ARG A 47 -13.09 -5.30 -21.14
C ARG A 47 -12.84 -6.75 -20.72
N GLY A 48 -13.13 -7.10 -19.46
CA GLY A 48 -12.89 -8.42 -18.92
C GLY A 48 -11.45 -8.66 -18.43
N ASN A 49 -10.61 -7.62 -18.37
CA ASN A 49 -9.25 -7.73 -17.83
C ASN A 49 -9.28 -7.79 -16.31
N PHE A 50 -8.46 -8.67 -15.75
CA PHE A 50 -8.32 -8.79 -14.29
C PHE A 50 -7.56 -7.60 -13.70
N ILE A 51 -8.17 -6.97 -12.69
CA ILE A 51 -7.56 -5.89 -11.92
C ILE A 51 -7.35 -6.40 -10.51
N PRO A 52 -6.09 -6.65 -10.09
CA PRO A 52 -5.80 -7.12 -8.75
C PRO A 52 -6.04 -6.03 -7.71
N LEU A 53 -6.40 -6.45 -6.49
CA LEU A 53 -6.40 -5.56 -5.34
C LEU A 53 -4.97 -5.43 -4.82
N LEU A 54 -4.39 -4.26 -5.03
CA LEU A 54 -3.01 -3.96 -4.64
C LEU A 54 -2.98 -2.86 -3.59
N TYR A 55 -2.19 -3.06 -2.54
CA TYR A 55 -1.88 -2.02 -1.56
C TYR A 55 -0.40 -1.67 -1.64
N ASP A 56 -0.12 -0.46 -2.07
CA ASP A 56 1.24 0.02 -2.30
C ASP A 56 1.73 0.83 -1.12
N THR A 57 2.75 0.34 -0.43
CA THR A 57 3.35 1.04 0.71
C THR A 57 4.04 2.33 0.29
N LEU A 58 4.49 2.45 -0.95
CA LEU A 58 5.03 3.69 -1.49
C LEU A 58 3.96 4.79 -1.54
N THR A 59 2.78 4.47 -2.09
CA THR A 59 1.65 5.40 -2.13
C THR A 59 1.18 5.76 -0.73
N LEU A 60 1.05 4.77 0.14
CA LEU A 60 0.64 4.97 1.53
C LEU A 60 1.62 5.88 2.28
N SER A 61 2.92 5.67 2.08
CA SER A 61 3.97 6.49 2.70
C SER A 61 3.96 7.92 2.19
N ARG A 62 3.76 8.11 0.89
CA ARG A 62 3.62 9.44 0.30
C ARG A 62 2.44 10.20 0.89
N MET A 63 1.31 9.52 1.06
CA MET A 63 0.11 10.14 1.67
C MET A 63 0.34 10.48 3.14
N ALA A 64 0.96 9.58 3.90
CA ALA A 64 1.17 9.74 5.33
C ALA A 64 2.25 10.78 5.67
N LEU A 65 3.26 10.95 4.81
CA LEU A 65 4.46 11.75 5.09
C LEU A 65 4.59 12.97 4.15
N CYS A 66 3.55 13.30 3.38
CA CYS A 66 3.62 14.35 2.36
C CYS A 66 3.94 15.75 2.92
N ASN A 67 3.61 15.99 4.18
CA ASN A 67 3.87 17.29 4.84
C ASN A 67 5.20 17.34 5.60
N ASP A 68 5.99 16.28 5.56
CA ASP A 68 7.26 16.22 6.27
C ASP A 68 8.39 16.71 5.35
N PRO A 69 8.98 17.89 5.63
CA PRO A 69 10.03 18.43 4.77
C PRO A 69 11.35 17.64 4.81
N SER A 70 11.50 16.75 5.80
CA SER A 70 12.68 15.89 5.89
C SER A 70 12.64 14.72 4.92
N MET A 71 11.46 14.42 4.33
CA MET A 71 11.29 13.35 3.36
C MET A 71 11.69 13.85 1.96
N THR A 72 12.96 13.73 1.63
CA THR A 72 13.50 14.10 0.32
C THR A 72 13.32 13.01 -0.73
N THR A 73 13.18 11.76 -0.29
CA THR A 73 12.97 10.59 -1.16
C THR A 73 12.13 9.57 -0.41
N TYR A 74 11.35 8.78 -1.15
CA TYR A 74 10.48 7.72 -0.62
C TYR A 74 11.03 6.31 -0.90
N LYS A 75 12.35 6.17 -0.92
CA LYS A 75 12.99 4.86 -0.91
C LYS A 75 12.65 4.14 0.39
N LEU A 76 12.57 2.82 0.35
CA LEU A 76 12.22 2.01 1.52
C LEU A 76 13.11 2.33 2.73
N GLU A 77 14.41 2.50 2.51
CA GLU A 77 15.38 2.87 3.55
C GLU A 77 14.99 4.17 4.27
N ASN A 78 14.62 5.19 3.51
CA ASN A 78 14.24 6.50 4.06
C ASN A 78 12.92 6.45 4.81
N ILE A 79 11.96 5.68 4.31
CA ILE A 79 10.68 5.46 4.99
C ILE A 79 10.91 4.72 6.31
N CYS A 80 11.72 3.67 6.30
CA CYS A 80 12.05 2.89 7.50
C CYS A 80 12.75 3.76 8.54
N GLU A 81 13.70 4.58 8.14
CA GLU A 81 14.39 5.52 9.04
C GLU A 81 13.38 6.49 9.67
N LYS A 82 12.49 7.06 8.88
CA LYS A 82 11.48 7.98 9.38
C LYS A 82 10.49 7.34 10.35
N LEU A 83 10.08 6.12 10.08
CA LEU A 83 9.14 5.36 10.91
C LEU A 83 9.83 4.59 12.05
N LYS A 84 11.15 4.68 12.17
CA LYS A 84 11.97 3.94 13.16
C LYS A 84 11.81 2.42 13.03
N ILE A 85 11.77 1.95 11.81
CA ILE A 85 11.76 0.53 11.48
C ILE A 85 13.19 0.11 11.17
N GLU A 86 13.64 -0.94 11.83
CA GLU A 86 14.96 -1.50 11.61
C GLU A 86 15.01 -2.19 10.24
N LEU A 87 15.97 -1.77 9.41
CA LEU A 87 16.27 -2.41 8.13
C LEU A 87 17.70 -2.94 8.19
N VAL A 88 17.82 -4.19 8.58
CA VAL A 88 19.11 -4.91 8.63
C VAL A 88 19.36 -5.51 7.27
N ASP A 89 20.55 -5.32 6.73
CA ASP A 89 20.96 -5.85 5.43
C ASP A 89 20.06 -5.37 4.28
N ALA A 90 20.02 -4.05 4.08
CA ALA A 90 19.35 -3.40 2.95
C ALA A 90 19.76 -4.07 1.63
N HIS A 91 18.78 -4.26 0.72
CA HIS A 91 18.89 -4.99 -0.56
C HIS A 91 18.86 -6.52 -0.46
N SER A 92 18.76 -7.09 0.74
CA SER A 92 18.33 -8.47 0.89
C SER A 92 16.82 -8.55 0.65
N SER A 93 16.39 -9.50 -0.19
CA SER A 93 14.95 -9.65 -0.52
C SER A 93 14.10 -9.89 0.72
N MET A 94 14.58 -10.71 1.65
CA MET A 94 13.85 -11.01 2.87
C MET A 94 13.78 -9.80 3.81
N ALA A 95 14.87 -9.06 3.98
CA ALA A 95 14.91 -7.85 4.79
C ALA A 95 13.97 -6.78 4.23
N ASP A 96 13.92 -6.63 2.91
CA ASP A 96 13.05 -5.68 2.24
C ASP A 96 11.57 -6.06 2.40
N VAL A 97 11.24 -7.35 2.35
CA VAL A 97 9.87 -7.83 2.62
C VAL A 97 9.46 -7.57 4.07
N GLU A 98 10.31 -7.89 5.03
CA GLU A 98 10.05 -7.65 6.45
C GLU A 98 9.88 -6.16 6.74
N ALA A 99 10.74 -5.32 6.18
CA ALA A 99 10.65 -3.87 6.32
C ALA A 99 9.36 -3.32 5.70
N THR A 100 8.97 -3.81 4.54
CA THR A 100 7.72 -3.44 3.86
C THR A 100 6.50 -3.83 4.71
N CYS A 101 6.51 -5.01 5.31
CA CYS A 101 5.47 -5.42 6.25
C CYS A 101 5.41 -4.49 7.46
N GLY A 102 6.57 -4.08 7.98
CA GLY A 102 6.68 -3.11 9.08
C GLY A 102 6.08 -1.75 8.72
N VAL A 103 6.41 -1.23 7.54
CA VAL A 103 5.85 0.03 7.02
C VAL A 103 4.33 -0.06 6.91
N PHE A 104 3.82 -1.10 6.29
CA PHE A 104 2.38 -1.31 6.15
C PHE A 104 1.69 -1.37 7.51
N SER A 105 2.24 -2.12 8.45
CA SER A 105 1.70 -2.30 9.79
C SER A 105 1.66 -0.98 10.58
N VAL A 106 2.74 -0.21 10.56
CA VAL A 106 2.84 1.08 11.26
C VAL A 106 1.84 2.08 10.68
N LEU A 107 1.81 2.23 9.36
CA LEU A 107 0.95 3.24 8.72
C LEU A 107 -0.52 2.88 8.83
N THR A 108 -0.90 1.63 8.66
CA THR A 108 -2.29 1.21 8.83
C THR A 108 -2.75 1.30 10.28
N SER A 109 -1.86 1.05 11.25
CA SER A 109 -2.15 1.24 12.67
C SER A 109 -2.41 2.71 12.99
N ARG A 110 -1.64 3.62 12.42
CA ARG A 110 -1.86 5.07 12.54
C ARG A 110 -3.20 5.48 11.95
N MET A 111 -3.56 4.93 10.80
CA MET A 111 -4.86 5.20 10.17
C MET A 111 -6.02 4.72 11.04
N ARG A 112 -5.92 3.55 11.65
CA ARG A 112 -6.95 3.04 12.57
C ARG A 112 -7.07 3.90 13.83
N ALA A 113 -5.97 4.40 14.36
CA ALA A 113 -5.97 5.29 15.52
C ALA A 113 -6.68 6.63 15.24
N MET A 114 -6.68 7.08 13.98
CA MET A 114 -7.38 8.32 13.58
C MET A 114 -8.90 8.21 13.62
N THR A 115 -9.48 7.02 13.74
CA THR A 115 -10.93 6.85 13.86
C THR A 115 -11.49 7.42 15.17
N ASP A 116 -10.65 7.65 16.17
CA ASP A 116 -11.02 8.27 17.46
C ASP A 116 -10.95 9.80 17.44
N VAL A 117 -10.58 10.39 16.31
CA VAL A 117 -10.53 11.85 16.16
C VAL A 117 -11.95 12.38 15.94
N ASP A 118 -12.30 13.46 16.67
CA ASP A 118 -13.57 14.14 16.52
C ASP A 118 -13.76 14.64 15.07
N PRO A 119 -14.80 14.19 14.36
CA PRO A 119 -15.06 14.65 12.99
C PRO A 119 -15.20 16.16 12.85
N SER A 120 -15.65 16.86 13.89
CA SER A 120 -15.79 18.31 13.87
C SER A 120 -14.46 19.05 13.73
N ALA A 121 -13.35 18.44 14.19
CA ALA A 121 -12.02 19.01 14.00
C ALA A 121 -11.62 19.09 12.52
N PHE A 122 -11.98 18.07 11.72
CA PHE A 122 -11.73 18.06 10.28
C PHE A 122 -12.54 19.11 9.54
N VAL A 123 -13.79 19.32 9.93
CA VAL A 123 -14.66 20.34 9.33
C VAL A 123 -14.08 21.73 9.56
N GLN A 124 -13.59 22.02 10.77
CA GLN A 124 -12.97 23.32 11.08
C GLN A 124 -11.67 23.54 10.28
N GLU A 125 -10.84 22.55 10.13
CA GLU A 125 -9.64 22.63 9.29
C GLU A 125 -10.01 22.82 7.82
N GLY A 126 -11.03 22.13 7.35
CA GLY A 126 -11.55 22.29 5.99
C GLY A 126 -12.07 23.68 5.71
N GLU A 127 -12.74 24.31 6.67
CA GLU A 127 -13.21 25.69 6.55
C GLU A 127 -12.04 26.70 6.51
N LYS A 128 -11.05 26.54 7.39
CA LYS A 128 -9.81 27.35 7.36
C LYS A 128 -9.07 27.20 6.04
N PHE A 129 -9.01 26.01 5.51
CA PHE A 129 -8.38 25.73 4.23
C PHE A 129 -9.14 26.42 3.09
N ARG A 130 -10.48 26.39 3.10
CA ARG A 130 -11.31 27.07 2.11
C ARG A 130 -11.15 28.59 2.18
N GLU A 131 -11.07 29.18 3.37
CA GLU A 131 -10.83 30.62 3.53
C GLU A 131 -9.49 31.04 2.96
N HIS A 132 -8.45 30.19 3.11
CA HIS A 132 -7.12 30.47 2.58
C HIS A 132 -7.08 30.48 1.06
N PHE A 133 -7.95 29.72 0.38
CA PHE A 133 -8.05 29.63 -1.06
C PHE A 133 -9.23 30.37 -1.68
N LYS A 134 -9.93 31.21 -0.93
CA LYS A 134 -10.91 32.14 -1.51
C LYS A 134 -10.20 33.17 -2.36
N ILE A 135 -10.43 33.04 -3.65
CA ILE A 135 -10.04 34.04 -4.64
C ILE A 135 -11.08 35.15 -4.64
#